data_9133f38557bf3379dfa3d39afff12b3e
#
_entry.id   9133f38557bf3379dfa3d39afff12b3e
#
_cell.length_a   1.000
_cell.length_b   1.000
_cell.length_c   1.000
_cell.angle_alpha   90.00
_cell.angle_beta   90.00
_cell.angle_gamma   90.00
#
_symmetry.space_group_name_H-M   'P 1'
#
loop_
_entity.id
_entity.type
_entity.pdbx_description
1 polymer ?
#
loop_
_entity_poly.entity_id
_entity_poly.type
_entity_poly.pdbx_seq_one_letter_code
_entity_poly.pdbx_strand_id
1 'polypeptide(L)'
;MRTEYRRWSQYPYQGEQSPPIGNPNAGFWPMFFIRREGTDRFLDPFGKEITWQIKEPLSIDWNSELQIVEQTMSTLTPQQIQNAQYWATGEIAERFSTMLYDFAEQYPMGSPNCARMQGFFHATMNDVFVVCWYLKYLWDVARPNQYGRNIRKIIDTPRFPAYPSAHASIAGAAQEIMTYYFPQEQARIKATTDASAQSRLYAGVHFKVDNDEGLRLGKQIGRMVVEVLKVQNVKQ
;
A
#
# COMPACT_ATOMS: atom_id res chain seq x y z
N MET A 1 -22.34 -16.17 8.34
CA MET A 1 -22.94 -15.40 7.22
C MET A 1 -21.82 -14.69 6.50
N ARG A 2 -21.74 -14.79 5.15
CA ARG A 2 -20.80 -13.96 4.39
C ARG A 2 -21.33 -12.53 4.44
N THR A 3 -20.57 -11.60 5.01
CA THR A 3 -20.93 -10.18 5.10
C THR A 3 -20.81 -9.57 3.71
N GLU A 4 -21.92 -9.19 3.09
CA GLU A 4 -21.89 -8.37 1.89
C GLU A 4 -21.23 -7.02 2.21
N TYR A 5 -20.36 -6.54 1.31
CA TYR A 5 -19.76 -5.24 1.42
C TYR A 5 -20.19 -4.34 0.25
N ARG A 6 -20.16 -3.02 0.45
CA ARG A 6 -20.50 -2.06 -0.60
C ARG A 6 -19.43 -2.05 -1.69
N ARG A 7 -19.89 -1.96 -2.95
CA ARG A 7 -19.01 -1.83 -4.12
C ARG A 7 -18.70 -0.35 -4.39
N TRP A 8 -17.44 -0.03 -4.60
CA TRP A 8 -16.98 1.33 -4.91
C TRP A 8 -17.65 1.87 -6.18
N SER A 9 -17.80 1.06 -7.21
CA SER A 9 -18.37 1.44 -8.50
C SER A 9 -19.90 1.66 -8.47
N GLN A 10 -20.59 1.35 -7.35
CA GLN A 10 -22.05 1.40 -7.27
C GLN A 10 -22.59 2.56 -6.44
N TYR A 11 -21.75 3.20 -5.62
CA TYR A 11 -22.19 4.26 -4.71
C TYR A 11 -21.43 5.56 -4.96
N PRO A 12 -22.12 6.72 -4.93
CA PRO A 12 -21.44 8.01 -5.01
C PRO A 12 -20.63 8.29 -3.75
N TYR A 13 -19.62 9.14 -3.87
CA TYR A 13 -18.99 9.74 -2.70
C TYR A 13 -19.94 10.71 -2.02
N GLN A 14 -19.73 10.94 -0.74
CA GLN A 14 -20.52 11.89 0.03
C GLN A 14 -20.51 13.28 -0.67
N GLY A 15 -21.72 13.79 -0.96
CA GLY A 15 -21.92 15.05 -1.68
C GLY A 15 -21.92 14.94 -3.21
N GLU A 16 -21.68 13.76 -3.78
CA GLU A 16 -21.76 13.50 -5.22
C GLU A 16 -23.08 12.79 -5.58
N GLN A 17 -23.51 12.94 -6.83
CA GLN A 17 -24.77 12.32 -7.33
C GLN A 17 -24.51 11.00 -8.07
N SER A 18 -23.30 10.78 -8.56
CA SER A 18 -22.94 9.61 -9.36
C SER A 18 -21.74 8.88 -8.74
N PRO A 19 -21.66 7.55 -8.92
CA PRO A 19 -20.48 6.80 -8.54
C PRO A 19 -19.20 7.35 -9.20
N PRO A 20 -18.05 7.22 -8.54
CA PRO A 20 -16.78 7.65 -9.10
C PRO A 20 -16.37 6.79 -10.30
N ILE A 21 -15.64 7.41 -11.24
CA ILE A 21 -15.02 6.71 -12.37
C ILE A 21 -13.53 6.61 -12.11
N GLY A 22 -12.97 5.41 -12.31
CA GLY A 22 -11.55 5.13 -12.16
C GLY A 22 -10.95 4.42 -13.37
N ASN A 23 -9.64 4.17 -13.30
CA ASN A 23 -8.90 3.50 -14.36
C ASN A 23 -8.21 2.23 -13.84
N PRO A 24 -8.66 1.02 -14.25
CA PRO A 24 -8.07 -0.26 -13.82
C PRO A 24 -6.77 -0.64 -14.54
N ASN A 25 -6.37 0.10 -15.59
CA ASN A 25 -5.32 -0.33 -16.52
C ASN A 25 -3.98 -0.64 -15.85
N ALA A 26 -3.61 0.09 -14.79
CA ALA A 26 -2.36 -0.15 -14.09
C ALA A 26 -2.26 -1.56 -13.48
N GLY A 27 -3.39 -2.20 -13.13
CA GLY A 27 -3.43 -3.59 -12.65
C GLY A 27 -3.05 -4.64 -13.71
N PHE A 28 -2.82 -4.22 -14.96
CA PHE A 28 -2.47 -5.10 -16.08
C PHE A 28 -1.08 -4.80 -16.68
N TRP A 29 -0.36 -3.85 -16.09
CA TRP A 29 0.98 -3.51 -16.58
C TRP A 29 1.98 -4.63 -16.34
N PRO A 30 3.04 -4.73 -17.16
CA PRO A 30 4.15 -5.63 -16.91
C PRO A 30 4.82 -5.37 -15.56
N MET A 31 5.26 -6.44 -14.93
CA MET A 31 5.99 -6.42 -13.67
C MET A 31 7.44 -6.88 -13.88
N PHE A 32 8.32 -6.52 -12.96
CA PHE A 32 9.75 -6.80 -13.04
C PHE A 32 10.12 -8.14 -12.38
N PHE A 33 9.55 -8.42 -11.23
CA PHE A 33 9.85 -9.60 -10.42
C PHE A 33 8.73 -10.63 -10.43
N ILE A 34 7.50 -10.16 -10.50
CA ILE A 34 6.31 -11.01 -10.48
C ILE A 34 5.85 -11.23 -11.92
N ARG A 35 5.57 -12.48 -12.27
CA ARG A 35 4.99 -12.82 -13.58
C ARG A 35 3.51 -13.14 -13.41
N ARG A 36 2.67 -12.54 -14.27
CA ARG A 36 1.26 -12.88 -14.36
C ARG A 36 1.01 -13.84 -15.51
N GLU A 37 0.29 -14.93 -15.23
CA GLU A 37 -0.14 -15.91 -16.23
C GLU A 37 -1.67 -15.94 -16.28
N GLY A 38 -2.24 -15.64 -17.44
CA GLY A 38 -3.69 -15.52 -17.60
C GLY A 38 -4.26 -14.30 -16.84
N THR A 39 -5.43 -14.46 -16.23
CA THR A 39 -6.17 -13.37 -15.59
C THR A 39 -5.83 -13.16 -14.11
N ASP A 40 -5.57 -14.25 -13.37
CA ASP A 40 -5.57 -14.25 -11.91
C ASP A 40 -4.41 -15.05 -11.27
N ARG A 41 -3.58 -15.69 -12.08
CA ARG A 41 -2.45 -16.48 -11.62
C ARG A 41 -1.18 -15.64 -11.62
N PHE A 42 -0.51 -15.59 -10.47
CA PHE A 42 0.74 -14.86 -10.29
C PHE A 42 1.85 -15.82 -9.86
N LEU A 43 3.03 -15.66 -10.44
CA LEU A 43 4.23 -16.42 -10.11
C LEU A 43 5.27 -15.50 -9.48
N ASP A 44 5.95 -15.99 -8.45
CA ASP A 44 7.06 -15.31 -7.81
C ASP A 44 8.31 -15.29 -8.73
N PRO A 45 9.39 -14.61 -8.35
CA PRO A 45 10.63 -14.54 -9.14
C PRO A 45 11.25 -15.91 -9.45
N PHE A 46 10.89 -16.95 -8.74
CA PHE A 46 11.41 -18.31 -8.90
C PHE A 46 10.44 -19.24 -9.64
N GLY A 47 9.30 -18.71 -10.11
CA GLY A 47 8.30 -19.46 -10.87
C GLY A 47 7.28 -20.21 -10.01
N LYS A 48 7.27 -20.01 -8.69
CA LYS A 48 6.29 -20.61 -7.80
C LYS A 48 5.01 -19.77 -7.78
N GLU A 49 3.86 -20.42 -7.79
CA GLU A 49 2.56 -19.74 -7.71
C GLU A 49 2.39 -19.01 -6.36
N ILE A 50 1.93 -17.77 -6.46
CA ILE A 50 1.70 -16.89 -5.32
C ILE A 50 0.25 -17.03 -4.83
N THR A 51 0.11 -17.34 -3.55
CA THR A 51 -1.14 -17.11 -2.82
C THR A 51 -0.99 -15.84 -1.99
N TRP A 52 -1.85 -14.85 -2.26
CA TRP A 52 -1.83 -13.58 -1.53
C TRP A 52 -2.26 -13.78 -0.07
N GLN A 53 -1.38 -13.43 0.88
CA GLN A 53 -1.58 -13.64 2.32
C GLN A 53 -2.36 -12.49 2.95
N ILE A 54 -3.44 -12.06 2.31
CA ILE A 54 -4.32 -11.01 2.80
C ILE A 54 -5.76 -11.52 2.87
N LYS A 55 -6.57 -10.90 3.71
CA LYS A 55 -7.97 -11.30 3.89
C LYS A 55 -8.78 -11.01 2.64
N GLU A 56 -9.68 -11.90 2.29
CA GLU A 56 -10.71 -11.59 1.30
C GLU A 56 -11.77 -10.67 1.90
N PRO A 57 -12.30 -9.69 1.12
CA PRO A 57 -13.27 -8.70 1.62
C PRO A 57 -14.54 -9.30 2.25
N LEU A 58 -14.98 -10.48 1.79
CA LEU A 58 -16.13 -11.19 2.35
C LEU A 58 -15.89 -11.75 3.77
N SER A 59 -14.64 -11.79 4.24
CA SER A 59 -14.28 -12.24 5.59
C SER A 59 -14.14 -11.07 6.59
N ILE A 60 -14.31 -9.82 6.13
CA ILE A 60 -14.09 -8.61 6.93
C ILE A 60 -15.43 -8.07 7.43
N ASP A 61 -15.49 -7.70 8.72
CA ASP A 61 -16.63 -6.97 9.29
C ASP A 61 -16.50 -5.46 9.01
N TRP A 62 -17.05 -5.04 7.88
CA TRP A 62 -17.00 -3.65 7.43
C TRP A 62 -17.77 -2.68 8.34
N ASN A 63 -18.75 -3.16 9.11
CA ASN A 63 -19.46 -2.32 10.08
C ASN A 63 -18.55 -1.97 11.27
N SER A 64 -17.82 -2.93 11.80
CA SER A 64 -16.81 -2.68 12.84
C SER A 64 -15.68 -1.80 12.31
N GLU A 65 -15.22 -2.01 11.08
CA GLU A 65 -14.21 -1.15 10.44
C GLU A 65 -14.71 0.29 10.26
N LEU A 66 -15.97 0.50 9.90
CA LEU A 66 -16.57 1.84 9.80
C LEU A 66 -16.61 2.54 11.15
N GLN A 67 -16.95 1.84 12.24
CA GLN A 67 -16.93 2.39 13.61
C GLN A 67 -15.51 2.85 13.99
N ILE A 68 -14.45 2.09 13.62
CA ILE A 68 -13.07 2.50 13.87
C ILE A 68 -12.75 3.81 13.14
N VAL A 69 -13.19 3.96 11.88
CA VAL A 69 -12.99 5.21 11.13
C VAL A 69 -13.72 6.36 11.84
N GLU A 70 -14.99 6.21 12.19
CA GLU A 70 -15.79 7.23 12.86
C GLU A 70 -15.15 7.66 14.19
N GLN A 71 -14.74 6.70 15.01
CA GLN A 71 -14.06 6.97 16.28
C GLN A 71 -12.75 7.70 16.05
N THR A 72 -11.92 7.25 15.11
CA THR A 72 -10.65 7.90 14.78
C THR A 72 -10.88 9.35 14.36
N MET A 73 -11.83 9.58 13.45
CA MET A 73 -12.12 10.93 12.92
C MET A 73 -12.66 11.88 13.98
N SER A 74 -13.34 11.36 15.03
CA SER A 74 -13.87 12.19 16.14
C SER A 74 -12.80 12.61 17.15
N THR A 75 -11.66 11.91 17.21
CA THR A 75 -10.60 12.09 18.21
C THR A 75 -9.25 12.50 17.62
N LEU A 76 -9.21 12.94 16.36
CA LEU A 76 -7.96 13.32 15.70
C LEU A 76 -7.22 14.44 16.43
N THR A 77 -5.96 14.19 16.73
CA THR A 77 -5.02 15.20 17.23
C THR A 77 -4.45 16.05 16.11
N PRO A 78 -3.95 17.27 16.39
CA PRO A 78 -3.23 18.09 15.40
C PRO A 78 -2.09 17.34 14.72
N GLN A 79 -1.34 16.52 15.46
CA GLN A 79 -0.23 15.72 14.94
C GLN A 79 -0.70 14.66 13.92
N GLN A 80 -1.85 14.01 14.19
CA GLN A 80 -2.43 13.04 13.26
C GLN A 80 -2.95 13.70 11.98
N ILE A 81 -3.53 14.90 12.09
CA ILE A 81 -3.95 15.71 10.94
C ILE A 81 -2.72 16.08 10.09
N GLN A 82 -1.65 16.56 10.71
CA GLN A 82 -0.41 16.88 10.02
C GLN A 82 0.20 15.66 9.33
N ASN A 83 0.19 14.50 9.98
CA ASN A 83 0.63 13.24 9.38
C ASN A 83 -0.21 12.88 8.15
N ALA A 84 -1.54 13.00 8.22
CA ALA A 84 -2.43 12.74 7.10
C ALA A 84 -2.14 13.67 5.91
N GLN A 85 -1.93 14.96 6.17
CA GLN A 85 -1.59 15.97 5.16
C GLN A 85 -0.22 15.73 4.53
N TYR A 86 0.79 15.41 5.34
CA TYR A 86 2.14 15.12 4.87
C TYR A 86 2.16 13.98 3.85
N TRP A 87 1.51 12.85 4.17
CA TRP A 87 1.47 11.68 3.28
C TRP A 87 0.46 11.80 2.14
N ALA A 88 -0.35 12.86 2.11
CA ALA A 88 -1.26 13.15 1.01
C ALA A 88 -0.64 13.93 -0.14
N THR A 89 0.54 14.52 0.08
CA THR A 89 1.25 15.34 -0.90
C THR A 89 2.46 14.60 -1.46
N GLY A 90 2.76 14.82 -2.74
CA GLY A 90 3.87 14.16 -3.45
C GLY A 90 3.61 12.67 -3.70
N GLU A 91 4.58 12.02 -4.33
CA GLU A 91 4.52 10.59 -4.65
C GLU A 91 5.09 9.75 -3.51
N ILE A 92 4.35 8.73 -3.08
CA ILE A 92 4.76 7.91 -1.94
C ILE A 92 6.07 7.16 -2.18
N ALA A 93 6.30 6.64 -3.38
CA ALA A 93 7.54 5.94 -3.72
C ALA A 93 8.76 6.89 -3.64
N GLU A 94 8.59 8.17 -4.04
CA GLU A 94 9.63 9.19 -3.94
C GLU A 94 10.00 9.49 -2.49
N ARG A 95 9.02 9.58 -1.58
CA ARG A 95 9.31 9.80 -0.15
C ARG A 95 10.17 8.71 0.47
N PHE A 96 9.90 7.46 0.13
CA PHE A 96 10.72 6.34 0.59
C PHE A 96 12.07 6.27 -0.14
N SER A 97 12.13 6.62 -1.43
CA SER A 97 13.42 6.67 -2.13
C SER A 97 14.32 7.78 -1.60
N THR A 98 13.77 8.94 -1.23
CA THR A 98 14.55 10.00 -0.54
C THR A 98 15.19 9.46 0.75
N MET A 99 14.40 8.77 1.59
CA MET A 99 14.93 8.13 2.81
C MET A 99 15.99 7.07 2.50
N LEU A 100 15.84 6.33 1.39
CA LEU A 100 16.82 5.35 0.93
C LEU A 100 18.13 6.00 0.50
N TYR A 101 18.06 7.16 -0.17
CA TYR A 101 19.24 7.97 -0.53
C TYR A 101 19.95 8.52 0.72
N ASP A 102 19.20 9.06 1.68
CA ASP A 102 19.77 9.55 2.95
C ASP A 102 20.55 8.46 3.66
N PHE A 103 20.04 7.23 3.67
CA PHE A 103 20.77 6.09 4.23
C PHE A 103 22.01 5.72 3.42
N ALA A 104 21.95 5.77 2.08
CA ALA A 104 23.11 5.48 1.25
C ALA A 104 24.23 6.53 1.40
N GLU A 105 23.89 7.76 1.74
CA GLU A 105 24.87 8.80 2.10
C GLU A 105 25.44 8.58 3.50
N GLN A 106 24.58 8.22 4.46
CA GLN A 106 25.01 7.96 5.85
C GLN A 106 25.85 6.68 5.97
N TYR A 107 25.55 5.67 5.17
CA TYR A 107 26.23 4.37 5.13
C TYR A 107 26.76 4.11 3.71
N PRO A 108 27.92 4.71 3.36
CA PRO A 108 28.39 4.70 1.98
C PRO A 108 28.57 3.30 1.44
N MET A 109 28.01 3.06 0.26
CA MET A 109 28.18 1.85 -0.53
C MET A 109 28.75 2.19 -1.90
N GLY A 110 29.46 1.25 -2.54
CA GLY A 110 30.02 1.49 -3.88
C GLY A 110 28.92 1.81 -4.91
N SER A 111 29.25 2.64 -5.91
CA SER A 111 28.30 3.10 -6.94
C SER A 111 27.47 1.96 -7.59
N PRO A 112 28.06 0.78 -7.94
CA PRO A 112 27.27 -0.33 -8.48
C PRO A 112 26.21 -0.86 -7.50
N ASN A 113 26.53 -0.95 -6.21
CA ASN A 113 25.60 -1.40 -5.18
C ASN A 113 24.47 -0.40 -4.96
N CYS A 114 24.80 0.90 -4.94
CA CYS A 114 23.81 1.98 -4.84
C CYS A 114 22.83 1.95 -6.03
N ALA A 115 23.33 1.86 -7.27
CA ALA A 115 22.50 1.79 -8.48
C ALA A 115 21.58 0.54 -8.45
N ARG A 116 22.12 -0.60 -8.00
CA ARG A 116 21.34 -1.83 -7.89
C ARG A 116 20.26 -1.74 -6.83
N MET A 117 20.57 -1.19 -5.65
CA MET A 117 19.60 -0.94 -4.57
C MET A 117 18.42 -0.11 -5.08
N GLN A 118 18.69 0.99 -5.79
CA GLN A 118 17.67 1.86 -6.36
C GLN A 118 16.84 1.14 -7.42
N GLY A 119 17.48 0.41 -8.33
CA GLY A 119 16.80 -0.36 -9.37
C GLY A 119 15.84 -1.39 -8.78
N PHE A 120 16.28 -2.16 -7.78
CA PHE A 120 15.43 -3.13 -7.09
C PHE A 120 14.30 -2.46 -6.33
N PHE A 121 14.58 -1.35 -5.64
CA PHE A 121 13.57 -0.60 -4.90
C PHE A 121 12.44 -0.14 -5.85
N HIS A 122 12.75 0.61 -6.89
CA HIS A 122 11.74 1.16 -7.80
C HIS A 122 11.00 0.08 -8.60
N ALA A 123 11.70 -0.96 -9.04
CA ALA A 123 11.06 -2.11 -9.69
C ALA A 123 10.08 -2.83 -8.74
N THR A 124 10.44 -2.96 -7.45
CA THR A 124 9.52 -3.50 -6.44
C THR A 124 8.29 -2.61 -6.25
N MET A 125 8.47 -1.27 -6.20
CA MET A 125 7.33 -0.35 -6.07
C MET A 125 6.37 -0.47 -7.25
N ASN A 126 6.89 -0.62 -8.49
CA ASN A 126 6.05 -0.90 -9.66
C ASN A 126 5.21 -2.16 -9.46
N ASP A 127 5.83 -3.28 -9.10
CA ASP A 127 5.15 -4.56 -8.94
C ASP A 127 4.07 -4.50 -7.84
N VAL A 128 4.36 -3.81 -6.74
CA VAL A 128 3.40 -3.56 -5.67
C VAL A 128 2.20 -2.76 -6.16
N PHE A 129 2.41 -1.69 -6.94
CA PHE A 129 1.32 -0.90 -7.52
C PHE A 129 0.47 -1.75 -8.46
N VAL A 130 1.09 -2.52 -9.36
CA VAL A 130 0.36 -3.37 -10.32
C VAL A 130 -0.51 -4.40 -9.60
N VAL A 131 0.05 -5.14 -8.65
CA VAL A 131 -0.70 -6.13 -7.86
C VAL A 131 -1.80 -5.47 -7.02
N CYS A 132 -1.48 -4.37 -6.34
CA CYS A 132 -2.46 -3.64 -5.54
C CYS A 132 -3.62 -3.12 -6.40
N TRP A 133 -3.32 -2.58 -7.59
CA TRP A 133 -4.34 -2.08 -8.52
C TRP A 133 -5.23 -3.19 -9.05
N TYR A 134 -4.63 -4.33 -9.41
CA TYR A 134 -5.39 -5.53 -9.79
C TYR A 134 -6.38 -5.93 -8.70
N LEU A 135 -5.92 -6.07 -7.45
CA LEU A 135 -6.77 -6.48 -6.34
C LEU A 135 -7.85 -5.46 -6.01
N LYS A 136 -7.55 -4.15 -6.12
CA LYS A 136 -8.52 -3.08 -5.90
C LYS A 136 -9.72 -3.21 -6.83
N TYR A 137 -9.50 -3.38 -8.11
CA TYR A 137 -10.57 -3.46 -9.09
C TYR A 137 -11.21 -4.84 -9.17
N LEU A 138 -10.50 -5.91 -8.79
CA LEU A 138 -11.07 -7.24 -8.60
C LEU A 138 -12.12 -7.23 -7.49
N TRP A 139 -11.82 -6.62 -6.36
CA TRP A 139 -12.70 -6.62 -5.19
C TRP A 139 -13.66 -5.44 -5.13
N ASP A 140 -13.31 -4.33 -5.74
CA ASP A 140 -14.18 -3.15 -5.87
C ASP A 140 -14.77 -2.65 -4.54
N VAL A 141 -13.98 -2.60 -3.47
CA VAL A 141 -14.45 -2.24 -2.13
C VAL A 141 -14.66 -0.73 -2.01
N ALA A 142 -15.82 -0.33 -1.50
CA ALA A 142 -16.19 1.07 -1.29
C ALA A 142 -15.31 1.78 -0.25
N ARG A 143 -15.18 3.10 -0.38
CA ARG A 143 -14.50 3.98 0.58
C ARG A 143 -15.39 4.27 1.79
N PRO A 144 -14.83 4.64 2.96
CA PRO A 144 -15.64 4.97 4.14
C PRO A 144 -16.76 5.98 3.87
N ASN A 145 -16.50 7.02 3.07
CA ASN A 145 -17.49 8.06 2.73
C ASN A 145 -18.59 7.62 1.75
N GLN A 146 -18.58 6.37 1.28
CA GLN A 146 -19.66 5.75 0.49
C GLN A 146 -20.65 4.98 1.34
N TYR A 147 -20.48 4.93 2.67
CA TYR A 147 -21.39 4.22 3.57
C TYR A 147 -22.56 5.07 4.08
N GLY A 148 -22.79 6.25 3.47
CA GLY A 148 -23.91 7.13 3.81
C GLY A 148 -23.79 7.83 5.17
N ARG A 149 -22.62 7.78 5.80
CA ARG A 149 -22.28 8.46 7.04
C ARG A 149 -21.52 9.74 6.77
N ASN A 150 -21.69 10.75 7.62
CA ASN A 150 -20.94 12.00 7.50
C ASN A 150 -19.51 11.82 8.01
N ILE A 151 -18.67 11.15 7.21
CA ILE A 151 -17.26 10.96 7.54
C ILE A 151 -16.50 12.25 7.20
N ARG A 152 -15.96 12.91 8.24
CA ARG A 152 -15.00 13.99 8.03
C ARG A 152 -13.79 13.46 7.27
N LYS A 153 -13.37 14.14 6.23
CA LYS A 153 -12.14 13.83 5.48
C LYS A 153 -11.14 14.97 5.61
N ILE A 154 -9.87 14.63 5.72
CA ILE A 154 -8.77 15.61 5.79
C ILE A 154 -8.24 15.94 4.40
N ILE A 155 -8.43 15.00 3.46
CA ILE A 155 -7.99 15.11 2.07
C ILE A 155 -9.12 14.68 1.13
N ASP A 156 -9.00 14.98 -0.14
CA ASP A 156 -9.93 14.47 -1.14
C ASP A 156 -9.82 12.95 -1.28
N THR A 157 -10.98 12.30 -1.43
CA THR A 157 -11.06 10.84 -1.56
C THR A 157 -10.54 10.44 -2.94
N PRO A 158 -9.50 9.58 -3.01
CA PRO A 158 -8.96 9.11 -4.27
C PRO A 158 -9.99 8.34 -5.12
N ARG A 159 -9.96 8.53 -6.44
CA ARG A 159 -10.93 7.96 -7.38
C ARG A 159 -10.55 6.54 -7.84
N PHE A 160 -10.45 5.63 -6.88
CA PHE A 160 -10.25 4.19 -7.07
C PHE A 160 -10.67 3.43 -5.80
N PRO A 161 -10.97 2.10 -5.88
CA PRO A 161 -11.45 1.31 -4.75
C PRO A 161 -10.56 1.37 -3.51
N ALA A 162 -11.14 1.14 -2.33
CA ALA A 162 -10.44 1.27 -1.06
C ALA A 162 -9.38 0.18 -0.84
N TYR A 163 -9.78 -1.07 -0.90
CA TYR A 163 -9.04 -2.23 -0.43
C TYR A 163 -8.23 -2.93 -1.53
N PRO A 164 -6.97 -3.36 -1.24
CA PRO A 164 -6.13 -2.96 -0.12
C PRO A 164 -5.56 -1.54 -0.27
N SER A 165 -5.03 -0.93 0.79
CA SER A 165 -4.43 0.41 0.72
C SER A 165 -3.11 0.40 -0.06
N ALA A 166 -3.03 1.18 -1.16
CA ALA A 166 -1.80 1.29 -1.96
C ALA A 166 -0.65 1.93 -1.17
N HIS A 167 -0.93 2.99 -0.38
CA HIS A 167 0.07 3.60 0.49
C HIS A 167 0.67 2.59 1.48
N ALA A 168 -0.18 1.78 2.11
CA ALA A 168 0.28 0.76 3.04
C ALA A 168 1.05 -0.37 2.31
N SER A 169 0.64 -0.75 1.10
CA SER A 169 1.34 -1.77 0.31
C SER A 169 2.75 -1.30 -0.08
N ILE A 170 2.89 -0.07 -0.57
CA ILE A 170 4.19 0.54 -0.85
C ILE A 170 5.05 0.61 0.42
N ALA A 171 4.47 1.08 1.54
CA ALA A 171 5.18 1.15 2.83
C ALA A 171 5.67 -0.22 3.30
N GLY A 172 4.83 -1.27 3.16
CA GLY A 172 5.20 -2.63 3.53
C GLY A 172 6.38 -3.18 2.72
N ALA A 173 6.40 -2.98 1.41
CA ALA A 173 7.50 -3.40 0.56
C ALA A 173 8.77 -2.56 0.80
N ALA A 174 8.64 -1.25 0.96
CA ALA A 174 9.73 -0.37 1.32
C ALA A 174 10.38 -0.82 2.63
N GLN A 175 9.59 -1.21 3.65
CA GLN A 175 10.12 -1.71 4.91
C GLN A 175 11.03 -2.93 4.72
N GLU A 176 10.62 -3.93 3.94
CA GLU A 176 11.41 -5.15 3.72
C GLU A 176 12.70 -4.86 2.94
N ILE A 177 12.63 -4.11 1.84
CA ILE A 177 13.81 -3.78 1.02
C ILE A 177 14.79 -2.91 1.78
N MET A 178 14.31 -1.82 2.41
CA MET A 178 15.17 -0.89 3.14
C MET A 178 15.82 -1.57 4.36
N THR A 179 15.09 -2.41 5.09
CA THR A 179 15.66 -3.15 6.24
C THR A 179 16.70 -4.17 5.79
N TYR A 180 16.56 -4.76 4.59
CA TYR A 180 17.58 -5.64 4.05
C TYR A 180 18.91 -4.92 3.80
N TYR A 181 18.87 -3.72 3.24
CA TYR A 181 20.07 -2.92 2.99
C TYR A 181 20.61 -2.21 4.24
N PHE A 182 19.73 -1.78 5.14
CA PHE A 182 20.07 -0.97 6.32
C PHE A 182 19.41 -1.56 7.58
N PRO A 183 19.84 -2.76 8.04
CA PRO A 183 19.25 -3.41 9.21
C PRO A 183 19.40 -2.59 10.50
N GLN A 184 20.45 -1.76 10.60
CA GLN A 184 20.67 -0.85 11.74
C GLN A 184 19.61 0.26 11.83
N GLU A 185 18.93 0.58 10.74
CA GLU A 185 17.86 1.59 10.66
C GLU A 185 16.44 0.99 10.78
N GLN A 186 16.33 -0.29 11.09
CA GLN A 186 15.06 -1.02 11.11
C GLN A 186 13.96 -0.31 11.93
N ALA A 187 14.31 0.23 13.09
CA ALA A 187 13.35 0.93 13.95
C ALA A 187 12.81 2.21 13.29
N ARG A 188 13.69 3.01 12.68
CA ARG A 188 13.34 4.24 11.96
C ARG A 188 12.52 3.94 10.72
N ILE A 189 12.92 2.93 9.94
CA ILE A 189 12.18 2.46 8.76
C ILE A 189 10.78 2.05 9.18
N LYS A 190 10.65 1.19 10.20
CA LYS A 190 9.35 0.72 10.68
C LYS A 190 8.45 1.88 11.14
N ALA A 191 8.97 2.81 11.93
CA ALA A 191 8.20 3.98 12.40
C ALA A 191 7.66 4.82 11.23
N THR A 192 8.49 5.05 10.19
CA THR A 192 8.10 5.82 9.01
C THR A 192 7.05 5.10 8.17
N THR A 193 7.21 3.79 7.96
CA THR A 193 6.26 2.99 7.19
C THR A 193 4.91 2.83 7.90
N ASP A 194 4.92 2.66 9.23
CA ASP A 194 3.71 2.64 10.05
C ASP A 194 2.99 4.01 10.00
N ALA A 195 3.73 5.12 10.09
CA ALA A 195 3.17 6.47 10.00
C ALA A 195 2.52 6.72 8.64
N SER A 196 3.11 6.24 7.54
CA SER A 196 2.54 6.29 6.20
C SER A 196 1.23 5.52 6.10
N ALA A 197 1.19 4.29 6.58
CA ALA A 197 -0.02 3.47 6.56
C ALA A 197 -1.13 4.08 7.42
N GLN A 198 -0.83 4.50 8.65
CA GLN A 198 -1.79 5.12 9.57
C GLN A 198 -2.35 6.45 9.04
N SER A 199 -1.57 7.21 8.28
CA SER A 199 -1.99 8.47 7.69
C SER A 199 -3.29 8.36 6.90
N ARG A 200 -3.56 7.20 6.29
CA ARG A 200 -4.73 6.98 5.43
C ARG A 200 -6.01 6.81 6.25
N LEU A 201 -5.91 6.21 7.44
CA LEU A 201 -7.00 6.16 8.40
C LEU A 201 -7.27 7.57 8.97
N TYR A 202 -6.23 8.31 9.36
CA TYR A 202 -6.34 9.69 9.83
C TYR A 202 -6.89 10.65 8.76
N ALA A 203 -6.68 10.34 7.49
CA ALA A 203 -7.24 11.10 6.39
C ALA A 203 -8.74 10.84 6.16
N GLY A 204 -9.32 9.78 6.76
CA GLY A 204 -10.71 9.37 6.57
C GLY A 204 -11.01 8.71 5.22
N VAL A 205 -9.99 8.29 4.47
CA VAL A 205 -10.15 7.75 3.11
C VAL A 205 -9.95 6.24 3.01
N HIS A 206 -9.52 5.59 4.09
CA HIS A 206 -9.33 4.14 4.21
C HIS A 206 -9.86 3.60 5.52
N PHE A 207 -10.29 2.36 5.52
CA PHE A 207 -10.51 1.57 6.73
C PHE A 207 -9.17 1.14 7.35
N LYS A 208 -9.20 0.78 8.65
CA LYS A 208 -7.99 0.26 9.31
C LYS A 208 -7.50 -1.01 8.63
N VAL A 209 -8.42 -1.92 8.31
CA VAL A 209 -8.10 -3.19 7.64
C VAL A 209 -7.49 -2.98 6.25
N ASP A 210 -7.85 -1.93 5.50
CA ASP A 210 -7.21 -1.62 4.21
C ASP A 210 -5.70 -1.42 4.39
N ASN A 211 -5.30 -0.76 5.47
CA ASN A 211 -3.90 -0.46 5.78
C ASN A 211 -3.17 -1.69 6.33
N ASP A 212 -3.81 -2.44 7.25
CA ASP A 212 -3.20 -3.64 7.84
C ASP A 212 -2.90 -4.69 6.75
N GLU A 213 -3.87 -4.94 5.87
CA GLU A 213 -3.72 -5.93 4.79
C GLU A 213 -2.87 -5.37 3.64
N GLY A 214 -2.89 -4.06 3.41
CA GLY A 214 -1.95 -3.40 2.50
C GLY A 214 -0.50 -3.56 2.94
N LEU A 215 -0.18 -3.29 4.22
CA LEU A 215 1.14 -3.54 4.78
C LEU A 215 1.56 -5.02 4.62
N ARG A 216 0.64 -5.95 4.85
CA ARG A 216 0.88 -7.39 4.70
C ARG A 216 1.20 -7.77 3.26
N LEU A 217 0.41 -7.27 2.30
CA LEU A 217 0.65 -7.46 0.86
C LEU A 217 2.04 -6.95 0.45
N GLY A 218 2.34 -5.70 0.82
CA GLY A 218 3.62 -5.10 0.50
C GLY A 218 4.80 -5.86 1.08
N LYS A 219 4.71 -6.28 2.36
CA LYS A 219 5.73 -7.11 2.99
C LYS A 219 5.90 -8.47 2.30
N GLN A 220 4.81 -9.09 1.86
CA GLN A 220 4.91 -10.35 1.12
C GLN A 220 5.70 -10.16 -0.16
N ILE A 221 5.40 -9.13 -0.95
CA ILE A 221 6.11 -8.82 -2.20
C ILE A 221 7.56 -8.43 -1.91
N GLY A 222 7.80 -7.54 -0.95
CA GLY A 222 9.15 -7.13 -0.56
C GLY A 222 10.04 -8.30 -0.17
N ARG A 223 9.53 -9.25 0.61
CA ARG A 223 10.28 -10.47 0.97
C ARG A 223 10.65 -11.33 -0.23
N MET A 224 9.75 -11.48 -1.22
CA MET A 224 10.08 -12.23 -2.45
C MET A 224 11.25 -11.58 -3.19
N VAL A 225 11.30 -10.25 -3.24
CA VAL A 225 12.40 -9.52 -3.89
C VAL A 225 13.68 -9.58 -3.05
N VAL A 226 13.58 -9.54 -1.72
CA VAL A 226 14.73 -9.76 -0.83
C VAL A 226 15.37 -11.13 -1.05
N GLU A 227 14.58 -12.19 -1.30
CA GLU A 227 15.14 -13.50 -1.64
C GLU A 227 15.93 -13.47 -2.96
N VAL A 228 15.49 -12.70 -3.96
CA VAL A 228 16.26 -12.50 -5.20
C VAL A 228 17.61 -11.81 -4.90
N LEU A 229 17.61 -10.77 -4.05
CA LEU A 229 18.83 -10.08 -3.63
C LEU A 229 19.81 -11.03 -2.92
N LYS A 230 19.31 -11.89 -2.05
CA LYS A 230 20.13 -12.91 -1.36
C LYS A 230 20.76 -13.91 -2.33
N VAL A 231 19.97 -14.45 -3.27
CA VAL A 231 20.47 -15.39 -4.29
C VAL A 231 21.56 -14.76 -5.17
N GLN A 232 21.43 -13.47 -5.47
CA GLN A 232 22.40 -12.72 -6.24
C GLN A 232 23.63 -12.27 -5.44
N ASN A 233 23.71 -12.62 -4.15
CA ASN A 233 24.77 -12.18 -3.23
C ASN A 233 24.98 -10.65 -3.20
N VAL A 234 23.91 -9.89 -3.35
CA VAL A 234 23.96 -8.43 -3.23
C VAL A 234 24.05 -8.10 -1.76
N LYS A 235 25.28 -7.98 -1.27
CA LYS A 235 25.59 -7.50 0.09
C LYS A 235 26.11 -6.08 0.03
N GLN A 236 25.93 -5.35 1.14
CA GLN A 236 26.58 -4.06 1.35
C GLN A 236 28.10 -4.16 1.28
#